data_367b1a3917d3bbad831ce6633ad05c4c
#
_entry.id   367b1a3917d3bbad831ce6633ad05c4c
#
_cell.length_a   1.000
_cell.length_b   1.000
_cell.length_c   1.000
_cell.angle_alpha   90.00
_cell.angle_beta   90.00
_cell.angle_gamma   90.00
#
_symmetry.space_group_name_H-M   'P 1'
#
loop_
_entity.id
_entity.type
_entity.pdbx_description
1 polymer ?
#
loop_
_entity_poly.entity_id
_entity_poly.type
_entity_poly.pdbx_seq_one_letter_code
_entity_poly.pdbx_strand_id
1 'polypeptide(L)'
;MRRQKYFNGQDKQKLKLLIQEKTGYCIRSSCALSQAFRRRSFCVEQEGKSNEMFEFIGDQVLSYYVVKIISDRCCALNIEGDYAFRIRENYFTSLKQELVNNEMLASIIDDWGISEYLIVGRSDEKNQVDQQTKVKADLFESIIGVIAVDSKWDPTVLETAVRKSLSLDDRLQDIIRNDYNSMTINIDNAVTVLKELA
;
A
#
# COMPACT_ATOMS: atom_id res chain seq x y z
N MET A 1 11.28 -1.85 28.01
CA MET A 1 9.84 -1.88 28.36
C MET A 1 9.25 -3.15 27.75
N ARG A 2 8.55 -4.03 28.48
CA ARG A 2 7.90 -5.21 27.87
C ARG A 2 6.75 -4.73 26.99
N ARG A 3 6.77 -5.06 25.67
CA ARG A 3 5.67 -4.78 24.76
C ARG A 3 4.40 -5.48 25.26
N GLN A 4 3.29 -4.78 25.16
CA GLN A 4 1.98 -5.32 25.52
C GLN A 4 1.62 -6.43 24.52
N LYS A 5 1.46 -7.66 25.00
CA LYS A 5 1.19 -8.85 24.16
C LYS A 5 -0.20 -8.88 23.52
N TYR A 6 -1.09 -7.98 23.89
CA TYR A 6 -2.46 -7.92 23.39
C TYR A 6 -2.95 -6.47 23.42
N PHE A 7 -3.76 -6.10 22.44
CA PHE A 7 -4.42 -4.80 22.46
C PHE A 7 -5.42 -4.74 23.61
N ASN A 8 -5.35 -3.71 24.39
CA ASN A 8 -6.45 -3.34 25.28
C ASN A 8 -7.60 -2.69 24.46
N GLY A 9 -8.73 -2.41 25.12
CA GLY A 9 -9.90 -1.81 24.46
C GLY A 9 -9.61 -0.42 23.88
N GLN A 10 -8.76 0.37 24.53
CA GLN A 10 -8.40 1.72 24.10
C GLN A 10 -7.49 1.68 22.85
N ASP A 11 -6.52 0.77 22.81
CA ASP A 11 -5.64 0.58 21.64
C ASP A 11 -6.47 0.19 20.41
N LYS A 12 -7.41 -0.74 20.55
CA LYS A 12 -8.30 -1.14 19.45
C LYS A 12 -9.12 0.02 18.92
N GLN A 13 -9.65 0.85 19.81
CA GLN A 13 -10.45 2.02 19.41
C GLN A 13 -9.56 3.06 18.70
N LYS A 14 -8.38 3.34 19.24
CA LYS A 14 -7.41 4.25 18.64
C LYS A 14 -7.01 3.79 17.23
N LEU A 15 -6.65 2.51 17.08
CA LEU A 15 -6.29 1.93 15.77
C LEU A 15 -7.45 1.97 14.78
N LYS A 16 -8.69 1.66 15.20
CA LYS A 16 -9.86 1.76 14.33
C LYS A 16 -10.07 3.16 13.80
N LEU A 17 -9.99 4.17 14.66
CA LEU A 17 -10.17 5.57 14.27
C LEU A 17 -9.07 6.04 13.32
N LEU A 18 -7.83 5.69 13.60
CA LEU A 18 -6.70 6.03 12.73
C LEU A 18 -6.83 5.36 11.36
N ILE A 19 -7.09 4.05 11.31
CA ILE A 19 -7.27 3.33 10.05
C ILE A 19 -8.46 3.90 9.27
N GLN A 20 -9.56 4.26 9.94
CA GLN A 20 -10.68 4.92 9.29
C GLN A 20 -10.30 6.28 8.71
N GLU A 21 -9.54 7.08 9.43
CA GLU A 21 -9.00 8.35 8.92
C GLU A 21 -8.15 8.15 7.68
N LYS A 22 -7.25 7.16 7.70
CA LYS A 22 -6.26 6.91 6.63
C LYS A 22 -6.82 6.17 5.41
N THR A 23 -7.84 5.34 5.60
CA THR A 23 -8.40 4.50 4.53
C THR A 23 -9.83 4.88 4.13
N GLY A 24 -10.54 5.62 4.97
CA GLY A 24 -11.97 5.90 4.80
C GLY A 24 -12.90 4.79 5.29
N TYR A 25 -12.37 3.65 5.78
CA TYR A 25 -13.18 2.51 6.22
C TYR A 25 -13.04 2.22 7.71
N CYS A 26 -14.19 2.14 8.40
CA CYS A 26 -14.25 1.76 9.81
C CYS A 26 -14.34 0.23 9.95
N ILE A 27 -13.23 -0.42 10.35
CA ILE A 27 -13.21 -1.86 10.58
C ILE A 27 -14.19 -2.24 11.69
N ARG A 28 -15.16 -3.09 11.35
CA ARG A 28 -16.20 -3.56 12.27
C ARG A 28 -15.68 -4.63 13.22
N SER A 29 -14.96 -5.62 12.68
CA SER A 29 -14.42 -6.74 13.45
C SER A 29 -13.16 -6.37 14.23
N SER A 30 -13.27 -6.20 15.55
CA SER A 30 -12.11 -6.02 16.43
C SER A 30 -11.19 -7.25 16.49
N CYS A 31 -11.74 -8.44 16.21
CA CYS A 31 -10.95 -9.68 16.15
C CYS A 31 -10.09 -9.71 14.89
N ALA A 32 -10.64 -9.36 13.72
CA ALA A 32 -9.91 -9.27 12.47
C ALA A 32 -8.81 -8.21 12.55
N LEU A 33 -9.13 -7.01 13.09
CA LEU A 33 -8.14 -5.98 13.35
C LEU A 33 -6.98 -6.50 14.21
N SER A 34 -7.28 -7.15 15.33
CA SER A 34 -6.22 -7.71 16.21
C SER A 34 -5.41 -8.79 15.51
N GLN A 35 -5.99 -9.56 14.60
CA GLN A 35 -5.30 -10.59 13.83
C GLN A 35 -4.33 -9.98 12.81
N ALA A 36 -4.70 -8.85 12.16
CA ALA A 36 -3.81 -8.17 11.22
C ALA A 36 -2.45 -7.80 11.83
N PHE A 37 -2.40 -7.57 13.12
CA PHE A 37 -1.17 -7.21 13.84
C PHE A 37 -0.42 -8.40 14.44
N ARG A 38 -0.88 -9.64 14.25
CA ARG A 38 -0.22 -10.83 14.83
C ARG A 38 0.67 -11.51 13.81
N ARG A 39 1.97 -11.51 14.12
CA ARG A 39 2.95 -12.27 13.34
C ARG A 39 2.86 -13.77 13.65
N ARG A 40 3.24 -14.60 12.66
CA ARG A 40 3.31 -16.06 12.79
C ARG A 40 4.15 -16.49 13.99
N SER A 41 5.29 -15.85 14.26
CA SER A 41 6.17 -16.17 15.39
C SER A 41 5.43 -16.12 16.73
N PHE A 42 4.54 -15.14 16.92
CA PHE A 42 3.71 -15.07 18.12
C PHE A 42 2.71 -16.23 18.19
N CYS A 43 2.05 -16.54 17.06
CA CYS A 43 1.02 -17.58 17.00
C CYS A 43 1.59 -18.99 17.23
N VAL A 44 2.84 -19.24 16.87
CA VAL A 44 3.53 -20.49 17.17
C VAL A 44 3.77 -20.65 18.68
N GLU A 45 4.06 -19.55 19.39
CA GLU A 45 4.31 -19.57 20.84
C GLU A 45 3.04 -19.59 21.70
N GLN A 46 1.95 -18.97 21.24
CA GLN A 46 0.76 -18.66 22.06
C GLN A 46 -0.55 -19.24 21.52
N GLU A 47 -0.49 -20.03 20.46
CA GLU A 47 -1.63 -20.48 19.67
C GLU A 47 -2.44 -19.31 19.11
N GLY A 48 -2.99 -19.44 17.91
CA GLY A 48 -3.82 -18.42 17.30
C GLY A 48 -3.66 -18.33 15.80
N LYS A 49 -4.31 -17.34 15.22
CA LYS A 49 -4.26 -17.06 13.77
C LYS A 49 -3.36 -15.87 13.53
N SER A 50 -2.38 -16.05 12.63
CA SER A 50 -1.47 -14.99 12.17
C SER A 50 -2.14 -14.09 11.13
N ASN A 51 -1.43 -13.03 10.75
CA ASN A 51 -1.84 -12.08 9.72
C ASN A 51 -1.61 -12.59 8.29
N GLU A 52 -0.89 -13.70 8.08
CA GLU A 52 -0.43 -14.17 6.76
C GLU A 52 -1.55 -14.25 5.70
N MET A 53 -2.76 -14.70 6.09
CA MET A 53 -3.87 -14.74 5.14
C MET A 53 -4.41 -13.35 4.78
N PHE A 54 -4.40 -12.40 5.71
CA PHE A 54 -4.78 -11.03 5.42
C PHE A 54 -3.70 -10.32 4.59
N GLU A 55 -2.42 -10.55 4.88
CA GLU A 55 -1.29 -10.10 4.06
C GLU A 55 -1.46 -10.56 2.61
N PHE A 56 -1.64 -11.87 2.38
CA PHE A 56 -1.86 -12.42 1.05
C PHE A 56 -3.05 -11.79 0.32
N ILE A 57 -4.19 -11.65 1.01
CA ILE A 57 -5.40 -11.02 0.43
C ILE A 57 -5.12 -9.54 0.12
N GLY A 58 -4.48 -8.83 1.01
CA GLY A 58 -4.18 -7.41 0.85
C GLY A 58 -3.24 -7.12 -0.31
N ASP A 59 -2.20 -7.91 -0.50
CA ASP A 59 -1.30 -7.83 -1.66
C ASP A 59 -2.09 -7.94 -2.98
N GLN A 60 -3.00 -8.92 -3.09
CA GLN A 60 -3.83 -9.09 -4.29
C GLN A 60 -4.77 -7.90 -4.51
N VAL A 61 -5.39 -7.37 -3.45
CA VAL A 61 -6.27 -6.19 -3.52
C VAL A 61 -5.48 -4.97 -3.97
N LEU A 62 -4.32 -4.71 -3.38
CA LEU A 62 -3.43 -3.60 -3.76
C LEU A 62 -3.01 -3.72 -5.22
N SER A 63 -2.54 -4.88 -5.62
CA SER A 63 -2.11 -5.16 -6.99
C SER A 63 -3.24 -4.89 -7.99
N TYR A 64 -4.45 -5.36 -7.71
CA TYR A 64 -5.61 -5.18 -8.58
C TYR A 64 -6.00 -3.70 -8.70
N TYR A 65 -6.20 -3.00 -7.57
CA TYR A 65 -6.71 -1.62 -7.62
C TYR A 65 -5.67 -0.63 -8.13
N VAL A 66 -4.38 -0.84 -7.87
CA VAL A 66 -3.32 0.00 -8.46
C VAL A 66 -3.31 -0.16 -9.99
N VAL A 67 -3.36 -1.40 -10.48
CA VAL A 67 -3.45 -1.66 -11.94
C VAL A 67 -4.71 -1.03 -12.54
N LYS A 68 -5.86 -1.21 -11.89
CA LYS A 68 -7.13 -0.60 -12.33
C LYS A 68 -7.02 0.92 -12.42
N ILE A 69 -6.52 1.58 -11.38
CA ILE A 69 -6.44 3.03 -11.29
C ILE A 69 -5.46 3.61 -12.35
N ILE A 70 -4.31 2.97 -12.56
CA ILE A 70 -3.38 3.35 -13.64
C ILE A 70 -4.07 3.16 -15.00
N SER A 71 -4.75 2.03 -15.19
CA SER A 71 -5.47 1.72 -16.44
C SER A 71 -6.55 2.75 -16.73
N ASP A 72 -7.40 3.08 -15.75
CA ASP A 72 -8.46 4.09 -15.89
C ASP A 72 -7.90 5.46 -16.29
N ARG A 73 -6.67 5.78 -15.88
CA ARG A 73 -6.01 7.05 -16.19
C ARG A 73 -5.35 7.04 -17.57
N CYS A 74 -4.85 5.91 -18.01
CA CYS A 74 -4.02 5.78 -19.20
C CYS A 74 -4.73 5.18 -20.40
N CYS A 75 -5.95 4.65 -20.25
CA CYS A 75 -6.73 4.02 -21.28
C CYS A 75 -7.89 4.93 -21.72
N ALA A 76 -8.13 4.99 -23.03
CA ALA A 76 -9.29 5.64 -23.60
C ALA A 76 -9.79 4.85 -24.83
N LEU A 77 -11.09 4.97 -25.13
CA LEU A 77 -11.62 4.51 -26.42
C LEU A 77 -11.21 5.50 -27.51
N ASN A 78 -10.68 4.99 -28.62
CA ASN A 78 -10.44 5.78 -29.81
C ASN A 78 -11.75 5.97 -30.63
N ILE A 79 -11.66 6.71 -31.72
CA ILE A 79 -12.82 7.00 -32.60
C ILE A 79 -13.38 5.72 -33.23
N GLU A 80 -12.54 4.71 -33.41
CA GLU A 80 -12.90 3.43 -34.03
C GLU A 80 -13.52 2.44 -33.03
N GLY A 81 -13.53 2.80 -31.75
CA GLY A 81 -14.08 1.98 -30.65
C GLY A 81 -13.07 0.99 -30.04
N ASP A 82 -11.80 1.08 -30.42
CA ASP A 82 -10.73 0.27 -29.82
C ASP A 82 -10.18 0.92 -28.54
N TYR A 83 -9.71 0.10 -27.60
CA TYR A 83 -9.00 0.57 -26.42
C TYR A 83 -7.57 1.00 -26.77
N ALA A 84 -7.26 2.27 -26.57
CA ALA A 84 -5.94 2.84 -26.78
C ALA A 84 -5.30 3.20 -25.43
N PHE A 85 -4.11 2.67 -25.17
CA PHE A 85 -3.31 3.01 -24.00
C PHE A 85 -2.30 4.10 -24.36
N ARG A 86 -2.26 5.16 -23.56
CA ARG A 86 -1.32 6.29 -23.76
C ARG A 86 0.11 5.97 -23.37
N ILE A 87 0.30 4.86 -22.68
CA ILE A 87 1.61 4.39 -22.15
C ILE A 87 1.88 2.97 -22.63
N ARG A 88 3.16 2.61 -22.69
CA ARG A 88 3.61 1.25 -23.03
C ARG A 88 3.63 0.37 -21.77
N GLU A 89 3.58 -0.94 -21.98
CA GLU A 89 3.54 -1.95 -20.91
C GLU A 89 4.72 -1.83 -19.94
N ASN A 90 5.94 -1.59 -20.43
CA ASN A 90 7.11 -1.43 -19.57
C ASN A 90 6.98 -0.20 -18.64
N TYR A 91 6.46 0.91 -19.15
CA TYR A 91 6.21 2.10 -18.32
C TYR A 91 5.07 1.88 -17.32
N PHE A 92 4.03 1.16 -17.73
CA PHE A 92 2.95 0.74 -16.83
C PHE A 92 3.49 -0.07 -15.65
N THR A 93 4.38 -1.02 -15.93
CA THR A 93 5.04 -1.85 -14.91
C THR A 93 5.91 -1.00 -13.97
N SER A 94 6.68 -0.05 -14.50
CA SER A 94 7.48 0.88 -13.70
C SER A 94 6.61 1.74 -12.78
N LEU A 95 5.51 2.31 -13.29
CA LEU A 95 4.54 3.07 -12.49
C LEU A 95 3.98 2.24 -11.35
N LYS A 96 3.57 0.99 -11.63
CA LYS A 96 3.06 0.09 -10.59
C LYS A 96 4.10 -0.13 -9.51
N GLN A 97 5.37 -0.41 -9.87
CA GLN A 97 6.44 -0.65 -8.90
C GLN A 97 6.79 0.60 -8.08
N GLU A 98 6.72 1.78 -8.69
CA GLU A 98 6.98 3.04 -8.00
C GLU A 98 5.86 3.40 -7.02
N LEU A 99 4.61 3.12 -7.39
CA LEU A 99 3.44 3.38 -6.56
C LEU A 99 3.30 2.40 -5.40
N VAL A 100 3.72 1.14 -5.57
CA VAL A 100 3.61 0.10 -4.54
C VAL A 100 4.87 -0.76 -4.51
N ASN A 101 5.65 -0.57 -3.48
CA ASN A 101 6.81 -1.40 -3.10
C ASN A 101 6.94 -1.44 -1.58
N ASN A 102 7.77 -2.33 -1.07
CA ASN A 102 7.91 -2.55 0.37
C ASN A 102 8.38 -1.31 1.12
N GLU A 103 9.29 -0.52 0.56
CA GLU A 103 9.81 0.73 1.15
C GLU A 103 8.70 1.75 1.33
N MET A 104 7.86 1.87 0.32
CA MET A 104 6.72 2.77 0.33
C MET A 104 5.67 2.35 1.36
N LEU A 105 5.27 1.07 1.36
CA LEU A 105 4.28 0.55 2.31
C LEU A 105 4.79 0.67 3.75
N ALA A 106 6.08 0.41 3.96
CA ALA A 106 6.71 0.55 5.27
C ALA A 106 6.72 2.02 5.74
N SER A 107 7.02 2.98 4.85
CA SER A 107 6.99 4.39 5.20
C SER A 107 5.61 4.85 5.64
N ILE A 108 4.55 4.37 5.00
CA ILE A 108 3.17 4.66 5.40
C ILE A 108 2.88 4.13 6.82
N ILE A 109 3.33 2.92 7.15
CA ILE A 109 3.16 2.36 8.50
C ILE A 109 3.92 3.18 9.54
N ASP A 110 5.11 3.69 9.20
CA ASP A 110 5.88 4.58 10.07
C ASP A 110 5.17 5.93 10.27
N ASP A 111 4.65 6.52 9.20
CA ASP A 111 3.88 7.77 9.25
C ASP A 111 2.58 7.63 10.07
N TRP A 112 1.97 6.44 10.04
CA TRP A 112 0.81 6.15 10.87
C TRP A 112 1.18 5.89 12.34
N GLY A 113 2.45 5.62 12.63
CA GLY A 113 2.94 5.33 13.98
C GLY A 113 2.37 4.05 14.60
N ILE A 114 2.06 3.04 13.77
CA ILE A 114 1.37 1.82 14.22
C ILE A 114 2.25 0.57 14.26
N SER A 115 3.50 0.66 13.85
CA SER A 115 4.45 -0.46 13.92
C SER A 115 4.65 -0.97 15.35
N GLU A 116 4.54 -0.09 16.35
CA GLU A 116 4.66 -0.45 17.77
C GLU A 116 3.57 -1.41 18.28
N TYR A 117 2.44 -1.48 17.57
CA TYR A 117 1.34 -2.39 17.89
C TYR A 117 1.52 -3.79 17.33
N LEU A 118 2.56 -4.06 16.53
CA LEU A 118 2.84 -5.41 16.05
C LEU A 118 3.07 -6.38 17.21
N ILE A 119 2.39 -7.50 17.14
CA ILE A 119 2.47 -8.59 18.12
C ILE A 119 3.38 -9.67 17.55
N VAL A 120 4.56 -9.79 18.09
CA VAL A 120 5.63 -10.67 17.62
C VAL A 120 6.00 -11.71 18.69
N GLY A 121 6.54 -12.85 18.28
CA GLY A 121 7.13 -13.83 19.18
C GLY A 121 8.44 -13.35 19.78
N ARG A 122 8.93 -14.04 20.82
CA ARG A 122 10.14 -13.65 21.56
C ARG A 122 11.39 -13.56 20.69
N SER A 123 11.52 -14.45 19.70
CA SER A 123 12.65 -14.43 18.77
C SER A 123 12.62 -13.17 17.89
N ASP A 124 11.47 -12.85 17.33
CA ASP A 124 11.28 -11.67 16.51
C ASP A 124 11.46 -10.38 17.31
N GLU A 125 10.98 -10.35 18.56
CA GLU A 125 11.16 -9.22 19.48
C GLU A 125 12.65 -8.97 19.77
N LYS A 126 13.42 -10.03 20.04
CA LYS A 126 14.87 -9.95 20.28
C LYS A 126 15.63 -9.43 19.06
N ASN A 127 15.20 -9.80 17.86
CA ASN A 127 15.81 -9.43 16.60
C ASN A 127 15.23 -8.13 16.01
N GLN A 128 14.35 -7.42 16.73
CA GLN A 128 13.70 -6.19 16.30
C GLN A 128 13.05 -6.31 14.89
N VAL A 129 12.42 -7.45 14.64
CA VAL A 129 11.84 -7.79 13.34
C VAL A 129 10.74 -6.79 12.93
N ASP A 130 10.05 -6.20 13.90
CA ASP A 130 9.04 -5.15 13.71
C ASP A 130 9.60 -3.85 13.08
N GLN A 131 10.92 -3.67 13.07
CA GLN A 131 11.59 -2.54 12.42
C GLN A 131 11.94 -2.82 10.95
N GLN A 132 11.82 -4.05 10.50
CA GLN A 132 12.17 -4.44 9.13
C GLN A 132 11.13 -3.91 8.13
N THR A 133 11.63 -3.35 7.03
CA THR A 133 10.81 -2.82 5.93
C THR A 133 9.74 -3.81 5.47
N LYS A 134 10.15 -5.05 5.18
CA LYS A 134 9.18 -6.08 4.75
C LYS A 134 8.08 -6.31 5.77
N VAL A 135 8.39 -6.36 7.06
CA VAL A 135 7.40 -6.63 8.12
C VAL A 135 6.39 -5.50 8.26
N LYS A 136 6.81 -4.26 8.05
CA LYS A 136 5.90 -3.11 8.00
C LYS A 136 5.03 -3.14 6.76
N ALA A 137 5.60 -3.50 5.60
CA ALA A 137 4.83 -3.71 4.37
C ALA A 137 3.77 -4.80 4.55
N ASP A 138 4.15 -5.98 5.10
CA ASP A 138 3.23 -7.08 5.42
C ASP A 138 2.07 -6.61 6.34
N LEU A 139 2.35 -5.69 7.28
CA LEU A 139 1.33 -5.11 8.15
C LEU A 139 0.35 -4.24 7.35
N PHE A 140 0.85 -3.39 6.45
CA PHE A 140 0.00 -2.57 5.59
C PHE A 140 -0.92 -3.43 4.74
N GLU A 141 -0.36 -4.43 4.07
CA GLU A 141 -1.11 -5.41 3.29
C GLU A 141 -2.17 -6.11 4.14
N SER A 142 -1.81 -6.54 5.35
CA SER A 142 -2.75 -7.18 6.28
C SER A 142 -3.94 -6.28 6.64
N ILE A 143 -3.72 -4.99 6.82
CA ILE A 143 -4.79 -4.02 7.08
C ILE A 143 -5.75 -3.92 5.89
N ILE A 144 -5.21 -3.84 4.66
CA ILE A 144 -6.03 -3.83 3.43
C ILE A 144 -6.79 -5.15 3.28
N GLY A 145 -6.16 -6.29 3.59
CA GLY A 145 -6.80 -7.59 3.58
C GLY A 145 -7.95 -7.70 4.59
N VAL A 146 -7.80 -7.13 5.78
CA VAL A 146 -8.91 -7.03 6.76
C VAL A 146 -10.03 -6.18 6.20
N ILE A 147 -9.74 -5.04 5.58
CA ILE A 147 -10.77 -4.19 4.96
C ILE A 147 -11.54 -4.96 3.89
N ALA A 148 -10.85 -5.76 3.06
CA ALA A 148 -11.47 -6.56 2.03
C ALA A 148 -12.49 -7.55 2.60
N VAL A 149 -12.09 -8.32 3.60
CA VAL A 149 -12.95 -9.35 4.20
C VAL A 149 -14.09 -8.71 5.02
N ASP A 150 -13.77 -7.68 5.83
CA ASP A 150 -14.73 -7.03 6.73
C ASP A 150 -15.79 -6.21 5.96
N SER A 151 -15.43 -5.64 4.79
CA SER A 151 -16.37 -4.95 3.87
C SER A 151 -17.17 -5.92 3.00
N LYS A 152 -16.87 -7.23 3.06
CA LYS A 152 -17.42 -8.26 2.16
C LYS A 152 -17.08 -8.00 0.69
N TRP A 153 -15.85 -7.56 0.45
CA TRP A 153 -15.32 -7.27 -0.89
C TRP A 153 -16.06 -6.14 -1.63
N ASP A 154 -16.62 -5.18 -0.89
CA ASP A 154 -17.28 -4.01 -1.50
C ASP A 154 -16.27 -3.24 -2.37
N PRO A 155 -16.48 -3.16 -3.70
CA PRO A 155 -15.50 -2.58 -4.61
C PRO A 155 -15.29 -1.08 -4.38
N THR A 156 -16.32 -0.35 -3.97
CA THR A 156 -16.23 1.09 -3.71
C THR A 156 -15.40 1.35 -2.46
N VAL A 157 -15.61 0.54 -1.42
CA VAL A 157 -14.81 0.59 -0.19
C VAL A 157 -13.35 0.30 -0.47
N LEU A 158 -13.06 -0.77 -1.24
CA LEU A 158 -11.70 -1.18 -1.54
C LEU A 158 -10.96 -0.15 -2.39
N GLU A 159 -11.59 0.35 -3.44
CA GLU A 159 -10.98 1.40 -4.28
C GLU A 159 -10.68 2.66 -3.45
N THR A 160 -11.62 3.09 -2.63
CA THR A 160 -11.45 4.25 -1.74
C THR A 160 -10.31 4.02 -0.76
N ALA A 161 -10.25 2.83 -0.14
CA ALA A 161 -9.21 2.50 0.83
C ALA A 161 -7.82 2.52 0.21
N VAL A 162 -7.66 1.94 -0.98
CA VAL A 162 -6.39 1.92 -1.70
C VAL A 162 -5.98 3.33 -2.14
N ARG A 163 -6.89 4.09 -2.78
CA ARG A 163 -6.60 5.47 -3.21
C ARG A 163 -6.14 6.34 -2.04
N LYS A 164 -6.89 6.29 -0.94
CA LYS A 164 -6.68 7.17 0.21
C LYS A 164 -5.42 6.79 1.00
N SER A 165 -5.23 5.50 1.29
CA SER A 165 -4.09 5.04 2.08
C SER A 165 -2.74 5.22 1.39
N LEU A 166 -2.72 5.15 0.05
CA LEU A 166 -1.53 5.36 -0.77
C LEU A 166 -1.37 6.80 -1.28
N SER A 167 -2.33 7.70 -1.04
CA SER A 167 -2.41 9.02 -1.72
C SER A 167 -2.21 8.88 -3.23
N LEU A 168 -2.88 7.87 -3.82
CA LEU A 168 -2.50 7.31 -5.10
C LEU A 168 -2.67 8.30 -6.26
N ASP A 169 -3.73 9.10 -6.23
CA ASP A 169 -4.02 10.06 -7.30
C ASP A 169 -2.97 11.17 -7.37
N ASP A 170 -2.58 11.73 -6.21
CA ASP A 170 -1.58 12.80 -6.12
C ASP A 170 -0.20 12.26 -6.55
N ARG A 171 0.19 11.11 -6.03
CA ARG A 171 1.46 10.47 -6.37
C ARG A 171 1.57 10.10 -7.85
N LEU A 172 0.52 9.53 -8.44
CA LEU A 172 0.49 9.22 -9.87
C LEU A 172 0.62 10.50 -10.71
N GLN A 173 -0.02 11.57 -10.30
CA GLN A 173 0.09 12.86 -10.97
C GLN A 173 1.50 13.44 -10.88
N ASP A 174 2.14 13.36 -9.72
CA ASP A 174 3.51 13.84 -9.50
C ASP A 174 4.53 13.06 -10.32
N ILE A 175 4.43 11.74 -10.37
CA ILE A 175 5.32 10.88 -11.18
C ILE A 175 5.19 11.27 -12.66
N ILE A 176 3.95 11.33 -13.19
CA ILE A 176 3.72 11.69 -14.61
C ILE A 176 4.26 13.08 -14.92
N ARG A 177 4.09 14.05 -14.01
CA ARG A 177 4.62 15.42 -14.18
C ARG A 177 6.14 15.44 -14.19
N ASN A 178 6.79 14.72 -13.29
CA ASN A 178 8.25 14.66 -13.20
C ASN A 178 8.85 14.01 -14.45
N ASP A 179 8.25 12.94 -14.95
CA ASP A 179 8.69 12.28 -16.17
C ASP A 179 8.53 13.20 -17.39
N TYR A 180 7.41 13.92 -17.50
CA TYR A 180 7.20 14.90 -18.57
C TYR A 180 8.27 16.01 -18.51
N ASN A 181 8.54 16.57 -17.35
CA ASN A 181 9.55 17.61 -17.18
C ASN A 181 10.96 17.11 -17.54
N SER A 182 11.31 15.89 -17.13
CA SER A 182 12.61 15.26 -17.44
C SER A 182 12.78 15.00 -18.95
N MET A 183 11.71 14.58 -19.62
CA MET A 183 11.71 14.43 -21.09
C MET A 183 11.88 15.78 -21.80
N THR A 184 11.21 16.82 -21.33
CA THR A 184 11.31 18.18 -21.91
C THR A 184 12.72 18.73 -21.74
N ILE A 185 13.33 18.58 -20.58
CA ILE A 185 14.74 19.00 -20.33
C ILE A 185 15.70 18.25 -21.25
N ASN A 186 15.50 16.94 -21.48
CA ASN A 186 16.34 16.16 -22.39
C ASN A 186 16.20 16.60 -23.85
N ILE A 187 15.02 16.98 -24.28
CA ILE A 187 14.77 17.51 -25.63
C ILE A 187 15.48 18.87 -25.79
N ASP A 188 15.36 19.77 -24.83
CA ASP A 188 15.98 21.09 -24.86
C ASP A 188 17.52 20.97 -24.88
N ASN A 189 18.08 20.05 -24.09
CA ASN A 189 19.51 19.75 -24.10
C ASN A 189 19.98 19.19 -25.46
N ALA A 190 19.22 18.27 -26.06
CA ALA A 190 19.52 17.71 -27.36
C ALA A 190 19.46 18.78 -28.48
N VAL A 191 18.47 19.69 -28.42
CA VAL A 191 18.35 20.81 -29.35
C VAL A 191 19.52 21.81 -29.20
N THR A 192 19.97 22.04 -27.95
CA THR A 192 21.12 22.92 -27.69
C THR A 192 22.42 22.33 -28.27
N VAL A 193 22.67 21.03 -28.02
CA VAL A 193 23.85 20.32 -28.58
C VAL A 193 23.81 20.32 -30.11
N LEU A 194 22.66 20.12 -30.73
CA LEU A 194 22.54 20.17 -32.20
C LEU A 194 22.81 21.58 -32.77
N LYS A 195 22.45 22.63 -32.03
CA LYS A 195 22.75 24.02 -32.44
C LYS A 195 24.22 24.39 -32.30
N GLU A 196 24.95 23.78 -31.36
CA GLU A 196 26.38 23.99 -31.16
C GLU A 196 27.22 23.20 -32.19
N LEU A 197 26.68 22.19 -32.82
CA LEU A 197 27.34 21.36 -33.85
C LEU A 197 27.07 21.83 -35.29
N ALA A 198 26.20 22.79 -35.49
CA ALA A 198 25.84 23.41 -36.79
C ALA A 198 26.55 24.75 -37.01
#